data_6c21566dabfd51638380eb709f28f4c0
#
_entry.id   6c21566dabfd51638380eb709f28f4c0
#
_cell.length_a   1.000
_cell.length_b   1.000
_cell.length_c   1.000
_cell.angle_alpha   90.00
_cell.angle_beta   90.00
_cell.angle_gamma   90.00
#
_symmetry.space_group_name_H-M   'P 1'
#
loop_
_entity.id
_entity.type
_entity.pdbx_description
1 polymer ?
#
loop_
_entity_poly.entity_id
_entity_poly.type
_entity_poly.pdbx_seq_one_letter_code
_entity_poly.pdbx_strand_id
1 'polypeptide(L)'
;MIMANNGKELLEICEKEQISLSEYAIRKEMESKNVSREYLFEQMKVTLDAMKESATAGREKKVYSLSGLIGGDAYRLQQYSNSGKTLMGSGIVTAMAMAMSSSEVNGAMGKIVACPTAGSCGIL
;
A
#
# COMPACT_ATOMS: atom_id res chain seq x y z
N MET A 1 -18.19 18.99 10.65
CA MET A 1 -18.29 18.69 9.20
C MET A 1 -19.37 17.65 8.97
N ILE A 2 -20.17 17.79 7.93
CA ILE A 2 -21.20 16.79 7.59
C ILE A 2 -20.48 15.57 7.02
N MET A 3 -20.70 14.40 7.64
CA MET A 3 -20.12 13.15 7.13
C MET A 3 -20.97 12.61 5.98
N ALA A 4 -20.31 12.26 4.87
CA ALA A 4 -20.97 11.59 3.77
C ALA A 4 -21.27 10.12 4.14
N ASN A 5 -22.48 9.66 3.85
CA ASN A 5 -22.90 8.27 4.07
C ASN A 5 -22.79 7.41 2.80
N ASN A 6 -22.63 8.05 1.65
CA ASN A 6 -22.50 7.38 0.35
C ASN A 6 -21.68 8.25 -0.62
N GLY A 7 -21.33 7.69 -1.77
CA GLY A 7 -20.48 8.36 -2.76
C GLY A 7 -21.13 9.61 -3.37
N LYS A 8 -22.45 9.64 -3.50
CA LYS A 8 -23.17 10.82 -4.04
C LYS A 8 -23.05 12.01 -3.09
N GLU A 9 -23.34 11.81 -1.82
CA GLU A 9 -23.18 12.84 -0.79
C GLU A 9 -21.74 13.35 -0.69
N LEU A 10 -20.76 12.43 -0.84
CA LEU A 10 -19.34 12.79 -0.85
C LEU A 10 -19.01 13.74 -2.00
N LEU A 11 -19.48 13.45 -3.21
CA LEU A 11 -19.28 14.32 -4.35
C LEU A 11 -19.95 15.68 -4.16
N GLU A 12 -21.21 15.70 -3.71
CA GLU A 12 -21.95 16.93 -3.44
C GLU A 12 -21.24 17.84 -2.42
N ILE A 13 -20.65 17.26 -1.37
CA ILE A 13 -19.87 18.00 -0.37
C ILE A 13 -18.60 18.57 -1.02
N CYS A 14 -17.84 17.74 -1.75
CA CYS A 14 -16.62 18.18 -2.40
C CYS A 14 -16.85 19.29 -3.43
N GLU A 15 -17.91 19.19 -4.21
CA GLU A 15 -18.28 20.21 -5.19
C GLU A 15 -18.73 21.52 -4.50
N LYS A 16 -19.56 21.43 -3.47
CA LYS A 16 -20.06 22.59 -2.72
C LYS A 16 -18.92 23.34 -2.01
N GLU A 17 -18.00 22.62 -1.40
CA GLU A 17 -16.88 23.22 -0.66
C GLU A 17 -15.66 23.49 -1.53
N GLN A 18 -15.68 23.11 -2.80
CA GLN A 18 -14.56 23.26 -3.75
C GLN A 18 -13.27 22.60 -3.23
N ILE A 19 -13.38 21.40 -2.67
CA ILE A 19 -12.28 20.62 -2.12
C ILE A 19 -12.11 19.29 -2.84
N SER A 20 -10.88 18.77 -2.80
CA SER A 20 -10.58 17.43 -3.31
C SER A 20 -11.04 16.34 -2.34
N LEU A 21 -11.14 15.10 -2.83
CA LEU A 21 -11.42 13.92 -2.00
C LEU A 21 -10.36 13.74 -0.90
N SER A 22 -9.09 14.02 -1.21
CA SER A 22 -8.00 13.94 -0.24
C SER A 22 -8.16 14.99 0.87
N GLU A 23 -8.54 16.22 0.51
CA GLU A 23 -8.78 17.27 1.49
C GLU A 23 -9.99 16.95 2.39
N TYR A 24 -11.05 16.41 1.81
CA TYR A 24 -12.19 15.91 2.58
C TYR A 24 -11.76 14.84 3.60
N ALA A 25 -10.97 13.86 3.16
CA ALA A 25 -10.48 12.79 4.04
C ALA A 25 -9.62 13.35 5.18
N ILE A 26 -8.72 14.28 4.90
CA ILE A 26 -7.88 14.93 5.91
C ILE A 26 -8.74 15.67 6.94
N ARG A 27 -9.68 16.50 6.51
CA ARG A 27 -10.57 17.25 7.40
C ARG A 27 -11.41 16.33 8.28
N LYS A 28 -11.96 15.27 7.70
CA LYS A 28 -12.72 14.25 8.41
C LYS A 28 -11.90 13.57 9.50
N GLU A 29 -10.67 13.17 9.19
CA GLU A 29 -9.79 12.51 10.16
C GLU A 29 -9.33 13.46 11.27
N MET A 30 -9.02 14.73 10.92
CA MET A 30 -8.68 15.75 11.91
C MET A 30 -9.81 15.96 12.92
N GLU A 31 -11.04 16.08 12.44
CA GLU A 31 -12.23 16.31 13.29
C GLU A 31 -12.56 15.06 14.11
N SER A 32 -12.57 13.89 13.49
CA SER A 32 -12.91 12.62 14.14
C SER A 32 -11.94 12.22 15.24
N LYS A 33 -10.65 12.46 15.04
CA LYS A 33 -9.57 12.10 15.98
C LYS A 33 -9.10 13.25 16.85
N ASN A 34 -9.59 14.46 16.59
CA ASN A 34 -9.14 15.69 17.26
C ASN A 34 -7.61 15.87 17.20
N VAL A 35 -7.05 15.74 16.01
CA VAL A 35 -5.60 15.83 15.76
C VAL A 35 -5.28 16.90 14.72
N SER A 36 -4.02 17.34 14.70
CA SER A 36 -3.55 18.31 13.71
C SER A 36 -3.29 17.66 12.34
N ARG A 37 -3.23 18.48 11.31
CA ARG A 37 -2.88 18.06 9.95
C ARG A 37 -1.46 17.48 9.90
N GLU A 38 -0.52 18.11 10.56
CA GLU A 38 0.88 17.68 10.64
C GLU A 38 0.98 16.28 11.24
N TYR A 39 0.26 16.02 12.31
CA TYR A 39 0.20 14.70 12.93
C TYR A 39 -0.30 13.62 11.94
N LEU A 40 -1.35 13.90 11.17
CA LEU A 40 -1.86 12.96 10.17
C LEU A 40 -0.83 12.66 9.09
N PHE A 41 -0.12 13.68 8.61
CA PHE A 41 0.94 13.49 7.61
C PHE A 41 2.12 12.68 8.14
N GLU A 42 2.52 12.90 9.39
CA GLU A 42 3.56 12.10 10.04
C GLU A 42 3.15 10.62 10.17
N GLN A 43 1.91 10.35 10.61
CA GLN A 43 1.39 8.99 10.68
C GLN A 43 1.30 8.33 9.31
N MET A 44 0.86 9.06 8.29
CA MET A 44 0.80 8.55 6.92
C MET A 44 2.19 8.27 6.36
N LYS A 45 3.19 9.07 6.71
CA LYS A 45 4.58 8.81 6.32
C LYS A 45 5.11 7.49 6.90
N VAL A 46 4.85 7.22 8.17
CA VAL A 46 5.21 5.94 8.81
C VAL A 46 4.56 4.77 8.08
N THR A 47 3.27 4.91 7.71
CA THR A 47 2.54 3.91 6.93
C THR A 47 3.16 3.70 5.54
N LEU A 48 3.47 4.77 4.84
CA LEU A 48 4.11 4.73 3.52
C LEU A 48 5.49 4.06 3.58
N ASP A 49 6.28 4.35 4.60
CA ASP A 49 7.60 3.73 4.78
C ASP A 49 7.46 2.22 5.01
N ALA A 50 6.49 1.78 5.81
CA ALA A 50 6.19 0.36 5.97
C ALA A 50 5.75 -0.33 4.65
N MET A 51 4.96 0.36 3.82
CA MET A 51 4.59 -0.13 2.48
C MET A 51 5.83 -0.32 1.60
N LYS A 52 6.72 0.67 1.56
CA LYS A 52 7.96 0.61 0.77
C LYS A 52 8.89 -0.51 1.25
N GLU A 53 9.07 -0.66 2.55
CA GLU A 53 9.89 -1.73 3.13
C GLU A 53 9.36 -3.11 2.74
N SER A 54 8.06 -3.36 2.91
CA SER A 54 7.46 -4.65 2.57
C SER A 54 7.50 -4.96 1.07
N ALA A 55 7.34 -3.95 0.22
CA ALA A 55 7.45 -4.10 -1.23
C ALA A 55 8.90 -4.34 -1.72
N THR A 56 9.89 -4.00 -0.92
CA THR A 56 11.31 -4.09 -1.28
C THR A 56 11.98 -5.33 -0.72
N ALA A 57 11.68 -5.72 0.50
CA ALA A 57 12.42 -6.76 1.24
C ALA A 57 12.55 -8.09 0.48
N GLY A 58 11.46 -8.61 -0.10
CA GLY A 58 11.47 -9.87 -0.84
C GLY A 58 12.11 -9.78 -2.23
N ARG A 59 12.30 -8.56 -2.75
CA ARG A 59 12.96 -8.32 -4.05
C ARG A 59 14.48 -8.29 -3.93
N GLU A 60 14.99 -7.86 -2.78
CA GLU A 60 16.43 -7.76 -2.53
C GLU A 60 17.03 -9.10 -2.05
N LYS A 61 16.25 -9.85 -1.30
CA LYS A 61 16.63 -11.18 -0.81
C LYS A 61 15.43 -12.11 -0.75
N LYS A 62 15.68 -13.41 -0.81
CA LYS A 62 14.62 -14.41 -0.66
C LYS A 62 14.04 -14.38 0.75
N VAL A 63 12.74 -14.11 0.86
CA VAL A 63 11.98 -14.14 2.10
C VAL A 63 11.05 -15.34 2.07
N TYR A 64 11.02 -16.11 3.15
CA TYR A 64 10.19 -17.31 3.27
C TYR A 64 9.21 -17.20 4.43
N SER A 65 8.03 -17.80 4.25
CA SER A 65 7.06 -17.98 5.34
C SER A 65 7.66 -18.77 6.50
N LEU A 66 7.03 -18.69 7.68
CA LEU A 66 7.47 -19.46 8.85
C LEU A 66 7.50 -20.97 8.60
N SER A 67 6.57 -21.49 7.78
CA SER A 67 6.54 -22.89 7.37
C SER A 67 7.62 -23.25 6.35
N GLY A 68 8.24 -22.28 5.70
CA GLY A 68 9.19 -22.48 4.61
C GLY A 68 8.56 -22.89 3.28
N LEU A 69 7.22 -23.02 3.21
CA LEU A 69 6.52 -23.50 2.02
C LEU A 69 6.34 -22.42 0.93
N ILE A 70 6.32 -21.16 1.30
CA ILE A 70 6.10 -20.01 0.41
C ILE A 70 7.27 -19.05 0.56
N GLY A 71 7.78 -18.55 -0.56
CA GLY A 71 8.78 -17.50 -0.55
C GLY A 71 9.79 -17.60 -1.68
N GLY A 72 10.60 -16.54 -1.81
CA GLY A 72 11.64 -16.42 -2.81
C GLY A 72 11.16 -16.05 -4.21
N ASP A 73 9.85 -15.92 -4.45
CA ASP A 73 9.29 -15.66 -5.77
C ASP A 73 9.45 -14.19 -6.17
N ALA A 74 9.30 -13.26 -5.22
CA ALA A 74 9.56 -11.84 -5.46
C ALA A 74 11.00 -11.59 -5.90
N TYR A 75 11.95 -12.25 -5.29
CA TYR A 75 13.36 -12.18 -5.68
C TYR A 75 13.57 -12.71 -7.10
N ARG A 76 13.00 -13.88 -7.44
CA ARG A 76 13.10 -14.47 -8.79
C ARG A 76 12.46 -13.57 -9.84
N LEU A 77 11.29 -13.00 -9.57
CA LEU A 77 10.63 -12.04 -10.46
C LEU A 77 11.47 -10.77 -10.66
N GLN A 78 12.10 -10.26 -9.61
CA GLN A 78 12.98 -9.10 -9.73
C GLN A 78 14.19 -9.42 -10.60
N GLN A 79 14.81 -10.60 -10.45
CA GLN A 79 15.92 -11.01 -11.32
C GLN A 79 15.46 -11.16 -12.77
N TYR A 80 14.27 -11.70 -13.00
CA TYR A 80 13.69 -11.78 -14.34
C TYR A 80 13.41 -10.40 -14.93
N SER A 81 12.88 -9.46 -14.17
CA SER A 81 12.72 -8.06 -14.59
C SER A 81 14.05 -7.43 -14.98
N ASN A 82 15.09 -7.63 -14.18
CA ASN A 82 16.41 -7.07 -14.41
C ASN A 82 17.12 -7.66 -15.66
N SER A 83 16.74 -8.85 -16.10
CA SER A 83 17.30 -9.50 -17.29
C SER A 83 16.99 -8.77 -18.60
N GLY A 84 15.96 -7.93 -18.61
CA GLY A 84 15.48 -7.24 -19.82
C GLY A 84 14.79 -8.15 -20.85
N LYS A 85 14.59 -9.43 -20.56
CA LYS A 85 14.01 -10.45 -21.47
C LYS A 85 12.55 -10.76 -21.14
N THR A 86 11.84 -9.83 -20.51
CA THR A 86 10.45 -10.04 -20.11
C THR A 86 9.48 -9.91 -21.28
N LEU A 87 8.47 -10.78 -21.32
CA LEU A 87 7.43 -10.74 -22.37
C LEU A 87 6.51 -9.52 -22.21
N MET A 88 6.23 -9.09 -20.99
CA MET A 88 5.27 -8.02 -20.66
C MET A 88 5.92 -6.67 -20.37
N GLY A 89 7.25 -6.59 -20.42
CA GLY A 89 8.02 -5.42 -20.03
C GLY A 89 8.40 -5.43 -18.55
N SER A 90 9.54 -4.82 -18.24
CA SER A 90 10.11 -4.80 -16.88
C SER A 90 9.23 -4.07 -15.86
N GLY A 91 8.45 -3.08 -16.28
CA GLY A 91 7.57 -2.31 -15.40
C GLY A 91 6.51 -3.18 -14.73
N ILE A 92 5.78 -3.98 -15.51
CA ILE A 92 4.75 -4.89 -15.00
C ILE A 92 5.36 -5.99 -14.13
N VAL A 93 6.46 -6.59 -14.58
CA VAL A 93 7.13 -7.65 -13.80
C VAL A 93 7.68 -7.11 -12.47
N THR A 94 8.19 -5.89 -12.45
CA THR A 94 8.61 -5.23 -11.20
C THR A 94 7.41 -4.99 -10.28
N ALA A 95 6.28 -4.53 -10.79
CA ALA A 95 5.07 -4.36 -9.99
C ALA A 95 4.59 -5.69 -9.38
N MET A 96 4.63 -6.78 -10.15
CA MET A 96 4.35 -8.12 -9.65
C MET A 96 5.33 -8.54 -8.55
N ALA A 97 6.62 -8.27 -8.71
CA ALA A 97 7.63 -8.56 -7.71
C ALA A 97 7.39 -7.77 -6.40
N MET A 98 6.95 -6.52 -6.49
CA MET A 98 6.58 -5.71 -5.33
C MET A 98 5.38 -6.31 -4.57
N ALA A 99 4.33 -6.69 -5.29
CA ALA A 99 3.15 -7.33 -4.70
C ALA A 99 3.50 -8.67 -4.02
N MET A 100 4.29 -9.50 -4.70
CA MET A 100 4.77 -10.78 -4.16
C MET A 100 5.66 -10.58 -2.93
N SER A 101 6.53 -9.56 -2.93
CA SER A 101 7.35 -9.20 -1.78
C SER A 101 6.50 -8.91 -0.55
N SER A 102 5.46 -8.08 -0.68
CA SER A 102 4.54 -7.77 0.42
C SER A 102 3.83 -9.02 0.94
N SER A 103 3.37 -9.91 0.06
CA SER A 103 2.77 -11.20 0.45
C SER A 103 3.75 -12.10 1.20
N GLU A 104 4.99 -12.21 0.74
CA GLU A 104 6.03 -13.03 1.38
C GLU A 104 6.43 -12.47 2.75
N VAL A 105 6.55 -11.14 2.88
CA VAL A 105 6.78 -10.46 4.17
C VAL A 105 5.63 -10.76 5.14
N ASN A 106 4.38 -10.70 4.68
CA ASN A 106 3.23 -11.10 5.49
C ASN A 106 3.31 -12.56 5.94
N GLY A 107 3.63 -13.48 5.04
CA GLY A 107 3.81 -14.90 5.35
C GLY A 107 4.96 -15.18 6.32
N ALA A 108 5.98 -14.34 6.34
CA ALA A 108 7.10 -14.38 7.28
C ALA A 108 6.83 -13.67 8.62
N MET A 109 5.57 -13.25 8.87
CA MET A 109 5.15 -12.47 10.05
C MET A 109 5.81 -11.09 10.13
N GLY A 110 6.24 -10.55 9.00
CA GLY A 110 6.76 -9.19 8.89
C GLY A 110 5.66 -8.14 8.87
N LYS A 111 6.07 -6.88 8.93
CA LYS A 111 5.15 -5.74 8.93
C LYS A 111 4.68 -5.41 7.53
N ILE A 112 3.37 -5.39 7.35
CA ILE A 112 2.70 -4.90 6.13
C ILE A 112 1.60 -3.90 6.49
N VAL A 113 1.08 -3.20 5.49
CA VAL A 113 -0.08 -2.32 5.63
C VAL A 113 -1.30 -3.00 5.03
N ALA A 114 -2.35 -3.16 5.83
CA ALA A 114 -3.63 -3.68 5.38
C ALA A 114 -4.56 -2.53 4.95
N CYS A 115 -5.25 -2.69 3.79
CA CYS A 115 -6.17 -1.67 3.29
C CYS A 115 -7.34 -2.32 2.50
N PRO A 116 -8.46 -2.62 3.14
CA PRO A 116 -8.71 -2.78 4.59
C PRO A 116 -8.18 -4.10 5.16
N THR A 117 -7.77 -5.04 4.33
CA THR A 117 -7.19 -6.34 4.71
C THR A 117 -5.88 -6.59 3.96
N ALA A 118 -5.09 -7.57 4.44
CA ALA A 118 -3.82 -7.95 3.80
C ALA A 118 -4.00 -8.54 2.39
N GLY A 119 -5.18 -9.03 2.05
CA GLY A 119 -5.49 -9.62 0.74
C GLY A 119 -6.23 -8.69 -0.22
N SER A 120 -6.49 -7.43 0.15
CA SER A 120 -7.16 -6.46 -0.70
C SER A 120 -6.17 -5.50 -1.37
N CYS A 121 -6.54 -4.27 -1.66
CA CYS A 121 -5.66 -3.31 -2.36
C CYS A 121 -4.39 -2.91 -1.59
N GLY A 122 -4.27 -3.27 -0.32
CA GLY A 122 -3.08 -2.98 0.49
C GLY A 122 -1.81 -3.73 0.05
N ILE A 123 -1.92 -4.72 -0.82
CA ILE A 123 -0.77 -5.44 -1.39
C ILE A 123 -0.30 -4.80 -2.69
N LEU A 124 -1.16 -4.15 -3.44
CA LEU A 124 -0.83 -3.46 -4.67
C LEU A 124 -0.48 -2.01 -4.42
#